data_6df03dd9a5138d4c1c4cc0637edb8773
#
_entry.id   6df03dd9a5138d4c1c4cc0637edb8773
#
_cell.length_a   1.000
_cell.length_b   1.000
_cell.length_c   1.000
_cell.angle_alpha   90.00
_cell.angle_beta   90.00
_cell.angle_gamma   90.00
#
_symmetry.space_group_name_H-M   'P 1'
#
loop_
_entity.id
_entity.type
_entity.pdbx_description
1 polymer ?
#
loop_
_entity_poly.entity_id
_entity_poly.type
_entity_poly.pdbx_seq_one_letter_code
_entity_poly.pdbx_strand_id
1 'polypeptide(L)'
;PRDMVERSWAYLAKHFREEYAGRMLKDDCCWEFLTFLNYAASCYPDPGWMGNALTAEERKIILDHCFRHWKQHSPYLKGMLALTLQRMDRPKDAQLVFESVMESSKTTQDGGTFWAPEERSWLWYNDTIETHAFALRALTELSPRDARRDGLVQWLFLNKKLNHWKSTRATAEVIYSLVHYLKREGALGTREDAAVRIGGQTVRYVFEPDKYTGKKNQTVIAGEKIGPEHATITVEKESKGFVFASATWHFSTEKLPEE
;
A
#
# COMPACT_ATOMS: atom_id res chain seq x y z
N PRO A 1 -4.69 16.58 18.43
CA PRO A 1 -4.91 17.91 18.03
C PRO A 1 -3.63 18.62 17.64
N ARG A 2 -3.74 19.81 17.07
CA ARG A 2 -2.70 20.54 16.38
C ARG A 2 -1.48 20.82 17.26
N ASP A 3 -1.67 21.30 18.48
CA ASP A 3 -0.60 21.58 19.43
C ASP A 3 0.31 20.37 19.74
N MET A 4 -0.25 19.18 19.72
CA MET A 4 0.53 17.94 19.90
C MET A 4 1.39 17.67 18.66
N VAL A 5 0.88 17.89 17.47
CA VAL A 5 1.64 17.74 16.22
C VAL A 5 2.77 18.76 16.15
N GLU A 6 2.50 20.02 16.46
CA GLU A 6 3.50 21.09 16.50
C GLU A 6 4.63 20.80 17.48
N ARG A 7 4.30 20.34 18.72
CA ARG A 7 5.31 19.94 19.72
C ARG A 7 6.12 18.73 19.26
N SER A 8 5.47 17.75 18.63
CA SER A 8 6.17 16.59 18.10
C SER A 8 7.16 16.96 17.01
N TRP A 9 6.79 17.87 16.12
CA TRP A 9 7.69 18.37 15.07
C TRP A 9 8.83 19.22 15.65
N ALA A 10 8.56 20.06 16.65
CA ALA A 10 9.60 20.81 17.34
C ALA A 10 10.65 19.87 17.99
N TYR A 11 10.19 18.78 18.62
CA TYR A 11 11.07 17.76 19.17
C TYR A 11 11.88 17.05 18.07
N LEU A 12 11.24 16.59 16.99
CA LEU A 12 11.92 15.89 15.90
C LEU A 12 12.95 16.78 15.20
N ALA A 13 12.65 18.06 15.01
CA ALA A 13 13.59 19.00 14.42
C ALA A 13 14.80 19.27 15.31
N LYS A 14 14.57 19.41 16.62
CA LYS A 14 15.64 19.52 17.61
C LYS A 14 16.52 18.27 17.59
N HIS A 15 15.91 17.10 17.66
CA HIS A 15 16.60 15.80 17.61
C HIS A 15 17.40 15.62 16.31
N PHE A 16 16.86 16.02 15.17
CA PHE A 16 17.59 16.04 13.91
C PHE A 16 18.86 16.89 13.99
N ARG A 17 18.76 18.13 14.49
CA ARG A 17 19.91 19.06 14.58
C ARG A 17 20.98 18.56 15.54
N GLU A 18 20.58 18.00 16.67
CA GLU A 18 21.51 17.52 17.71
C GLU A 18 22.19 16.21 17.33
N GLU A 19 21.44 15.24 16.77
CA GLU A 19 21.93 13.87 16.63
C GLU A 19 22.29 13.49 15.16
N TYR A 20 21.63 14.11 14.18
CA TYR A 20 21.75 13.65 12.80
C TYR A 20 22.44 14.64 11.86
N ALA A 21 22.22 15.94 12.00
CA ALA A 21 22.75 16.92 11.04
C ALA A 21 24.27 16.87 10.91
N GLY A 22 24.98 16.82 12.04
CA GLY A 22 26.45 16.71 12.07
C GLY A 22 26.94 15.37 11.50
N ARG A 23 26.29 14.27 11.88
CA ARG A 23 26.63 12.92 11.40
C ARG A 23 26.34 12.74 9.92
N MET A 24 25.23 13.25 9.44
CA MET A 24 24.88 13.25 8.01
C MET A 24 26.00 13.85 7.17
N LEU A 25 26.52 15.00 7.58
CA LEU A 25 27.57 15.72 6.85
C LEU A 25 28.96 15.09 7.00
N LYS A 26 29.29 14.59 8.21
CA LYS A 26 30.62 14.08 8.53
C LYS A 26 30.78 12.60 8.16
N ASP A 27 29.78 11.78 8.51
CA ASP A 27 29.89 10.33 8.46
C ASP A 27 29.13 9.75 7.25
N ASP A 28 28.46 10.60 6.46
CA ASP A 28 27.68 10.24 5.26
C ASP A 28 26.71 9.08 5.51
N CYS A 29 25.93 9.16 6.60
CA CYS A 29 25.07 8.09 7.11
C CYS A 29 23.61 8.51 7.32
N CYS A 30 22.83 7.61 7.90
CA CYS A 30 21.49 7.86 8.46
C CYS A 30 20.39 8.15 7.43
N TRP A 31 20.61 7.85 6.15
CA TRP A 31 19.67 8.14 5.07
C TRP A 31 18.32 7.44 5.20
N GLU A 32 18.23 6.29 5.88
CA GLU A 32 16.97 5.58 6.10
C GLU A 32 16.02 6.40 6.98
N PHE A 33 16.50 6.85 8.13
CA PHE A 33 15.73 7.69 9.05
C PHE A 33 15.42 9.05 8.43
N LEU A 34 16.39 9.66 7.76
CA LEU A 34 16.26 10.97 7.14
C LEU A 34 15.26 10.96 5.96
N THR A 35 15.22 9.87 5.19
CA THR A 35 14.21 9.66 4.15
C THR A 35 12.82 9.61 4.75
N PHE A 36 12.64 8.84 5.83
CA PHE A 36 11.36 8.77 6.53
C PHE A 36 10.94 10.12 7.13
N LEU A 37 11.87 10.81 7.81
CA LEU A 37 11.61 12.12 8.40
C LEU A 37 11.14 13.14 7.35
N ASN A 38 11.85 13.23 6.23
CA ASN A 38 11.50 14.17 5.16
C ASN A 38 10.22 13.79 4.42
N TYR A 39 9.97 12.48 4.24
CA TYR A 39 8.71 11.98 3.74
C TYR A 39 7.54 12.37 4.66
N ALA A 40 7.67 12.14 5.97
CA ALA A 40 6.65 12.52 6.94
C ALA A 40 6.36 14.04 6.88
N ALA A 41 7.40 14.86 6.78
CA ALA A 41 7.25 16.31 6.60
C ALA A 41 6.54 16.68 5.29
N SER A 42 6.75 15.91 4.21
CA SER A 42 6.08 16.14 2.92
C SER A 42 4.59 15.81 2.92
N CYS A 43 4.10 15.09 3.92
CA CYS A 43 2.68 14.77 4.08
C CYS A 43 1.86 15.93 4.65
N TYR A 44 2.51 17.00 5.12
CA TYR A 44 1.86 18.21 5.62
C TYR A 44 1.98 19.32 4.57
N PRO A 45 0.95 19.52 3.72
CA PRO A 45 0.97 20.57 2.68
C PRO A 45 0.93 21.96 3.28
N ASP A 46 0.34 22.12 4.47
CA ASP A 46 0.34 23.36 5.23
C ASP A 46 1.51 23.37 6.23
N PRO A 47 2.53 24.21 6.00
CA PRO A 47 3.68 24.33 6.93
C PRO A 47 3.26 24.70 8.36
N GLY A 48 2.11 25.36 8.53
CA GLY A 48 1.58 25.74 9.83
C GLY A 48 1.35 24.57 10.79
N TRP A 49 1.12 23.36 10.26
CA TRP A 49 1.00 22.15 11.08
C TRP A 49 2.33 21.67 11.70
N MET A 50 3.44 22.06 11.11
CA MET A 50 4.77 21.73 11.62
C MET A 50 5.41 22.88 12.42
N GLY A 51 4.71 24.03 12.56
CA GLY A 51 5.25 25.21 13.24
C GLY A 51 6.57 25.70 12.65
N ASN A 52 6.86 25.44 11.37
CA ASN A 52 8.15 25.71 10.72
C ASN A 52 9.35 24.98 11.42
N ALA A 53 9.10 23.86 12.06
CA ALA A 53 10.11 23.14 12.82
C ALA A 53 11.33 22.76 11.97
N LEU A 54 11.11 22.26 10.74
CA LEU A 54 12.17 22.03 9.74
C LEU A 54 12.09 23.13 8.67
N THR A 55 13.19 23.84 8.46
CA THR A 55 13.27 24.85 7.41
C THR A 55 13.27 24.23 6.03
N ALA A 56 12.90 25.02 4.99
CA ALA A 56 12.97 24.59 3.60
C ALA A 56 14.40 24.17 3.20
N GLU A 57 15.40 24.86 3.71
CA GLU A 57 16.81 24.58 3.46
C GLU A 57 17.24 23.26 4.11
N GLU A 58 16.87 23.03 5.37
CA GLU A 58 17.14 21.74 6.05
C GLU A 58 16.51 20.58 5.29
N ARG A 59 15.27 20.72 4.86
CA ARG A 59 14.56 19.70 4.09
C ARG A 59 15.23 19.44 2.75
N LYS A 60 15.74 20.47 2.08
CA LYS A 60 16.49 20.34 0.83
C LYS A 60 17.81 19.60 1.04
N ILE A 61 18.60 19.98 2.07
CA ILE A 61 19.85 19.28 2.40
C ILE A 61 19.61 17.81 2.72
N ILE A 62 18.58 17.49 3.49
CA ILE A 62 18.19 16.11 3.79
C ILE A 62 17.83 15.38 2.49
N LEU A 63 17.04 16.01 1.61
CA LEU A 63 16.61 15.40 0.35
C LEU A 63 17.80 15.09 -0.57
N ASP A 64 18.73 16.02 -0.71
CA ASP A 64 19.93 15.85 -1.53
C ASP A 64 20.83 14.75 -0.98
N HIS A 65 20.98 14.65 0.32
CA HIS A 65 21.69 13.58 1.00
C HIS A 65 21.03 12.21 0.74
N CYS A 66 19.73 12.09 0.97
CA CYS A 66 18.99 10.85 0.73
C CYS A 66 19.00 10.45 -0.75
N PHE A 67 18.88 11.41 -1.67
CA PHE A 67 18.93 11.16 -3.09
C PHE A 67 20.32 10.66 -3.55
N ARG A 68 21.40 11.13 -2.96
CA ARG A 68 22.77 10.63 -3.25
C ARG A 68 22.87 9.12 -2.98
N HIS A 69 22.18 8.63 -1.95
CA HIS A 69 22.20 7.23 -1.51
C HIS A 69 21.03 6.38 -2.00
N TRP A 70 20.18 6.88 -2.90
CA TRP A 70 18.93 6.23 -3.30
C TRP A 70 19.09 4.78 -3.78
N LYS A 71 20.23 4.43 -4.37
CA LYS A 71 20.48 3.06 -4.87
C LYS A 71 20.55 2.02 -3.75
N GLN A 72 20.91 2.44 -2.55
CA GLN A 72 21.05 1.59 -1.36
C GLN A 72 19.72 1.44 -0.60
N HIS A 73 18.72 2.26 -0.93
CA HIS A 73 17.41 2.21 -0.27
C HIS A 73 16.66 0.92 -0.65
N SER A 74 15.91 0.38 0.33
CA SER A 74 14.91 -0.66 0.06
C SER A 74 13.81 -0.12 -0.86
N PRO A 75 13.03 -0.99 -1.54
CA PRO A 75 11.89 -0.55 -2.36
C PRO A 75 10.91 0.36 -1.61
N TYR A 76 10.67 0.09 -0.32
CA TYR A 76 9.82 0.90 0.54
C TYR A 76 10.38 2.33 0.73
N LEU A 77 11.65 2.45 1.07
CA LEU A 77 12.32 3.75 1.22
C LEU A 77 12.45 4.50 -0.11
N LYS A 78 12.69 3.78 -1.21
CA LYS A 78 12.67 4.39 -2.56
C LYS A 78 11.32 5.01 -2.89
N GLY A 79 10.22 4.35 -2.52
CA GLY A 79 8.88 4.90 -2.67
C GLY A 79 8.69 6.20 -1.87
N MET A 80 9.13 6.23 -0.61
CA MET A 80 9.08 7.44 0.22
C MET A 80 9.92 8.57 -0.36
N LEU A 81 11.14 8.26 -0.80
CA LEU A 81 12.03 9.24 -1.42
C LEU A 81 11.44 9.80 -2.71
N ALA A 82 10.88 8.95 -3.56
CA ALA A 82 10.27 9.37 -4.82
C ALA A 82 9.07 10.30 -4.58
N LEU A 83 8.18 9.99 -3.63
CA LEU A 83 7.08 10.90 -3.28
C LEU A 83 7.58 12.22 -2.71
N THR A 84 8.62 12.20 -1.89
CA THR A 84 9.21 13.44 -1.34
C THR A 84 9.83 14.27 -2.46
N LEU A 85 10.58 13.66 -3.37
CA LEU A 85 11.15 14.33 -4.55
C LEU A 85 10.05 14.98 -5.40
N GLN A 86 8.97 14.26 -5.70
CA GLN A 86 7.83 14.80 -6.45
C GLN A 86 7.22 16.02 -5.77
N ARG A 87 6.99 15.94 -4.45
CA ARG A 87 6.37 17.01 -3.65
C ARG A 87 7.29 18.22 -3.41
N MET A 88 8.59 18.07 -3.66
CA MET A 88 9.61 19.11 -3.59
C MET A 88 10.14 19.51 -4.97
N ASP A 89 9.27 19.44 -6.00
CA ASP A 89 9.51 19.91 -7.38
C ASP A 89 10.71 19.26 -8.09
N ARG A 90 10.97 17.96 -7.79
CA ARG A 90 12.01 17.15 -8.48
C ARG A 90 11.39 15.92 -9.20
N PRO A 91 10.47 16.12 -10.16
CA PRO A 91 9.72 15.01 -10.76
C PRO A 91 10.59 14.03 -11.57
N LYS A 92 11.66 14.50 -12.20
CA LYS A 92 12.59 13.64 -12.95
C LYS A 92 13.34 12.67 -12.05
N ASP A 93 13.78 13.16 -10.89
CA ASP A 93 14.48 12.34 -9.90
C ASP A 93 13.50 11.36 -9.23
N ALA A 94 12.27 11.82 -8.95
CA ALA A 94 11.20 10.98 -8.44
C ALA A 94 10.92 9.80 -9.37
N GLN A 95 10.79 10.07 -10.66
CA GLN A 95 10.58 9.05 -11.69
C GLN A 95 11.74 8.05 -11.75
N LEU A 96 12.98 8.54 -11.81
CA LEU A 96 14.18 7.70 -11.83
C LEU A 96 14.22 6.72 -10.64
N VAL A 97 14.02 7.22 -9.44
CA VAL A 97 14.04 6.40 -8.22
C VAL A 97 12.93 5.36 -8.25
N PHE A 98 11.71 5.77 -8.63
CA PHE A 98 10.56 4.89 -8.57
C PHE A 98 10.51 3.86 -9.70
N GLU A 99 10.96 4.19 -10.90
CA GLU A 99 11.12 3.22 -12.00
C GLU A 99 12.02 2.06 -11.59
N SER A 100 13.11 2.32 -10.87
CA SER A 100 14.00 1.27 -10.37
C SER A 100 13.30 0.27 -9.42
N VAL A 101 12.21 0.68 -8.77
CA VAL A 101 11.37 -0.22 -7.96
C VAL A 101 10.47 -1.05 -8.87
N MET A 102 9.80 -0.39 -9.81
CA MET A 102 8.79 -1.02 -10.65
C MET A 102 9.36 -1.96 -11.71
N GLU A 103 10.58 -1.72 -12.20
CA GLU A 103 11.26 -2.59 -13.15
C GLU A 103 11.52 -4.00 -12.62
N SER A 104 11.73 -4.15 -11.33
CA SER A 104 11.94 -5.45 -10.69
C SER A 104 10.64 -6.18 -10.36
N SER A 105 9.48 -5.56 -10.57
CA SER A 105 8.18 -6.18 -10.32
C SER A 105 7.83 -7.22 -11.39
N LYS A 106 7.07 -8.24 -10.98
CA LYS A 106 6.47 -9.24 -11.87
C LYS A 106 4.96 -9.04 -11.87
N THR A 107 4.34 -9.23 -13.03
CA THR A 107 2.88 -9.19 -13.16
C THR A 107 2.40 -10.50 -13.77
N THR A 108 1.47 -11.17 -13.10
CA THR A 108 0.81 -12.38 -13.58
C THR A 108 -0.70 -12.21 -13.51
N GLN A 109 -1.43 -12.94 -14.34
CA GLN A 109 -2.89 -12.86 -14.35
C GLN A 109 -3.50 -13.27 -13.00
N ASP A 110 -2.97 -14.33 -12.38
CA ASP A 110 -3.53 -14.89 -11.14
C ASP A 110 -2.94 -14.24 -9.88
N GLY A 111 -1.70 -13.75 -9.94
CA GLY A 111 -0.97 -13.23 -8.78
C GLY A 111 -0.96 -11.70 -8.66
N GLY A 112 -1.39 -10.99 -9.70
CA GLY A 112 -1.27 -9.53 -9.75
C GLY A 112 0.17 -9.06 -9.96
N THR A 113 0.49 -7.87 -9.46
CA THR A 113 1.84 -7.28 -9.52
C THR A 113 2.54 -7.41 -8.18
N PHE A 114 3.75 -7.94 -8.17
CA PHE A 114 4.48 -8.23 -6.94
C PHE A 114 6.00 -8.31 -7.13
N TRP A 115 6.71 -8.30 -6.00
CA TRP A 115 8.14 -8.58 -5.88
C TRP A 115 8.38 -9.86 -5.09
N ALA A 116 9.59 -10.41 -5.17
CA ALA A 116 10.02 -11.48 -4.28
C ALA A 116 10.00 -11.01 -2.81
N PRO A 117 9.72 -11.91 -1.85
CA PRO A 117 9.78 -11.58 -0.44
C PRO A 117 11.13 -10.99 -0.05
N GLU A 118 11.09 -9.98 0.81
CA GLU A 118 12.29 -9.38 1.37
C GLU A 118 12.94 -10.30 2.42
N GLU A 119 14.22 -10.58 2.30
CA GLU A 119 14.94 -11.46 3.21
C GLU A 119 15.15 -10.88 4.62
N ARG A 120 15.07 -9.54 4.74
CA ARG A 120 15.31 -8.79 5.98
C ARG A 120 14.05 -8.17 6.56
N SER A 121 13.01 -8.97 6.70
CA SER A 121 11.69 -8.53 7.15
C SER A 121 11.66 -7.96 8.59
N TRP A 122 12.71 -8.18 9.42
CA TRP A 122 12.84 -7.57 10.75
C TRP A 122 13.20 -6.07 10.72
N LEU A 123 13.71 -5.58 9.59
CA LEU A 123 13.94 -4.15 9.42
C LEU A 123 12.61 -3.45 9.16
N TRP A 124 12.34 -2.36 9.86
CA TRP A 124 11.08 -1.63 9.78
C TRP A 124 10.76 -1.11 8.37
N TYR A 125 11.76 -0.94 7.53
CA TYR A 125 11.66 -0.45 6.16
C TYR A 125 11.77 -1.56 5.10
N ASN A 126 11.54 -2.81 5.47
CA ASN A 126 11.74 -3.94 4.57
C ASN A 126 10.64 -5.02 4.68
N ASP A 127 9.41 -4.61 5.03
CA ASP A 127 8.26 -5.51 5.07
C ASP A 127 7.61 -5.63 3.70
N THR A 128 7.30 -6.86 3.30
CA THR A 128 6.75 -7.16 1.98
C THR A 128 5.38 -6.54 1.76
N ILE A 129 4.46 -6.67 2.71
CA ILE A 129 3.09 -6.12 2.59
C ILE A 129 3.14 -4.59 2.52
N GLU A 130 3.90 -3.96 3.41
CA GLU A 130 4.03 -2.52 3.45
C GLU A 130 4.68 -1.96 2.19
N THR A 131 5.68 -2.67 1.64
CA THR A 131 6.33 -2.30 0.38
C THR A 131 5.33 -2.27 -0.78
N HIS A 132 4.49 -3.31 -0.93
CA HIS A 132 3.49 -3.35 -1.99
C HIS A 132 2.40 -2.28 -1.82
N ALA A 133 1.93 -2.10 -0.59
CA ALA A 133 0.94 -1.07 -0.28
C ALA A 133 1.48 0.33 -0.58
N PHE A 134 2.73 0.59 -0.20
CA PHE A 134 3.37 1.87 -0.46
C PHE A 134 3.64 2.10 -1.95
N ALA A 135 4.02 1.05 -2.69
CA ALA A 135 4.18 1.12 -4.14
C ALA A 135 2.87 1.47 -4.84
N LEU A 136 1.73 0.93 -4.39
CA LEU A 136 0.40 1.34 -4.89
C LEU A 136 0.16 2.83 -4.68
N ARG A 137 0.48 3.36 -3.49
CA ARG A 137 0.35 4.79 -3.18
C ARG A 137 1.25 5.63 -4.09
N ALA A 138 2.52 5.24 -4.21
CA ALA A 138 3.48 5.95 -5.03
C ALA A 138 3.08 5.95 -6.51
N LEU A 139 2.69 4.81 -7.08
CA LEU A 139 2.16 4.76 -8.46
C LEU A 139 0.93 5.64 -8.65
N THR A 140 0.04 5.66 -7.67
CA THR A 140 -1.19 6.47 -7.75
C THR A 140 -0.88 7.97 -7.84
N GLU A 141 0.20 8.44 -7.19
CA GLU A 141 0.65 9.84 -7.28
C GLU A 141 1.51 10.12 -8.51
N LEU A 142 2.51 9.26 -8.77
CA LEU A 142 3.55 9.49 -9.77
C LEU A 142 3.11 9.08 -11.19
N SER A 143 2.39 7.98 -11.31
CA SER A 143 2.01 7.37 -12.58
C SER A 143 0.56 6.86 -12.54
N PRO A 144 -0.44 7.75 -12.45
CA PRO A 144 -1.83 7.38 -12.21
C PRO A 144 -2.49 6.55 -13.32
N ARG A 145 -1.85 6.38 -14.48
CA ARG A 145 -2.32 5.55 -15.60
C ARG A 145 -1.59 4.21 -15.72
N ASP A 146 -0.68 3.91 -14.82
CA ASP A 146 0.08 2.65 -14.85
C ASP A 146 -0.83 1.47 -14.47
N ALA A 147 -1.01 0.53 -15.38
CA ALA A 147 -1.87 -0.64 -15.19
C ALA A 147 -1.40 -1.56 -14.05
N ARG A 148 -0.13 -1.49 -13.65
CA ARG A 148 0.39 -2.27 -12.52
C ARG A 148 -0.26 -1.91 -11.19
N ARG A 149 -0.94 -0.76 -11.09
CA ARG A 149 -1.72 -0.38 -9.90
C ARG A 149 -2.81 -1.42 -9.60
N ASP A 150 -3.55 -1.85 -10.62
CA ASP A 150 -4.61 -2.84 -10.45
C ASP A 150 -4.05 -4.20 -10.04
N GLY A 151 -2.90 -4.57 -10.60
CA GLY A 151 -2.16 -5.76 -10.19
C GLY A 151 -1.67 -5.70 -8.73
N LEU A 152 -1.22 -4.54 -8.25
CA LEU A 152 -0.86 -4.35 -6.84
C LEU A 152 -2.09 -4.49 -5.92
N VAL A 153 -3.23 -3.93 -6.32
CA VAL A 153 -4.49 -4.10 -5.58
C VAL A 153 -4.87 -5.57 -5.51
N GLN A 154 -4.81 -6.28 -6.63
CA GLN A 154 -5.08 -7.73 -6.68
C GLN A 154 -4.15 -8.49 -5.73
N TRP A 155 -2.84 -8.25 -5.79
CA TRP A 155 -1.87 -8.92 -4.94
C TRP A 155 -2.12 -8.67 -3.45
N LEU A 156 -2.44 -7.43 -3.07
CA LEU A 156 -2.75 -7.07 -1.68
C LEU A 156 -3.97 -7.84 -1.17
N PHE A 157 -5.01 -7.98 -1.98
CA PHE A 157 -6.20 -8.76 -1.59
C PHE A 157 -5.93 -10.26 -1.51
N LEU A 158 -5.11 -10.83 -2.40
CA LEU A 158 -4.70 -12.23 -2.34
C LEU A 158 -3.91 -12.55 -1.07
N ASN A 159 -3.16 -11.58 -0.54
CA ASN A 159 -2.39 -11.72 0.70
C ASN A 159 -3.15 -11.28 1.96
N LYS A 160 -4.44 -10.99 1.85
CA LYS A 160 -5.30 -10.66 2.97
C LYS A 160 -5.65 -11.90 3.78
N LYS A 161 -5.55 -11.83 5.10
CA LYS A 161 -5.98 -12.87 6.04
C LYS A 161 -7.27 -12.42 6.71
N LEU A 162 -8.39 -13.10 6.46
CA LEU A 162 -9.70 -12.74 7.01
C LEU A 162 -10.00 -11.23 6.87
N ASN A 163 -9.73 -10.43 7.90
CA ASN A 163 -10.00 -8.99 7.96
C ASN A 163 -8.76 -8.12 8.15
N HIS A 164 -7.56 -8.68 8.06
CA HIS A 164 -6.29 -7.96 8.27
C HIS A 164 -5.18 -8.49 7.35
N TRP A 165 -4.06 -7.81 7.36
CA TRP A 165 -2.79 -8.27 6.79
C TRP A 165 -1.83 -8.66 7.91
N LYS A 166 -0.59 -8.94 7.61
CA LYS A 166 0.46 -9.50 8.48
C LYS A 166 0.54 -8.89 9.90
N SER A 167 0.36 -7.58 10.01
CA SER A 167 0.46 -6.83 11.27
C SER A 167 -0.52 -5.66 11.29
N THR A 168 -0.71 -5.03 12.44
CA THR A 168 -1.53 -3.81 12.58
C THR A 168 -0.98 -2.68 11.69
N ARG A 169 0.33 -2.53 11.64
CA ARG A 169 0.99 -1.52 10.81
C ARG A 169 0.80 -1.82 9.33
N ALA A 170 1.05 -3.05 8.89
CA ALA A 170 0.82 -3.48 7.51
C ALA A 170 -0.65 -3.28 7.10
N THR A 171 -1.59 -3.61 7.99
CA THR A 171 -3.03 -3.41 7.77
C THR A 171 -3.36 -1.92 7.57
N ALA A 172 -2.83 -1.05 8.42
CA ALA A 172 -3.03 0.39 8.30
C ALA A 172 -2.46 0.92 6.97
N GLU A 173 -1.25 0.50 6.60
CA GLU A 173 -0.59 0.92 5.36
C GLU A 173 -1.38 0.49 4.13
N VAL A 174 -1.89 -0.75 4.11
CA VAL A 174 -2.74 -1.25 3.02
C VAL A 174 -4.04 -0.46 2.92
N ILE A 175 -4.74 -0.26 4.04
CA ILE A 175 -6.00 0.49 4.05
C ILE A 175 -5.78 1.92 3.54
N TYR A 176 -4.74 2.59 4.00
CA TYR A 176 -4.39 3.95 3.54
C TYR A 176 -4.14 3.99 2.04
N SER A 177 -3.39 3.03 1.52
CA SER A 177 -3.04 2.97 0.09
C SER A 177 -4.26 2.64 -0.78
N LEU A 178 -5.13 1.73 -0.34
CA LEU A 178 -6.37 1.39 -1.03
C LEU A 178 -7.36 2.57 -1.03
N VAL A 179 -7.53 3.26 0.10
CA VAL A 179 -8.39 4.45 0.18
C VAL A 179 -7.88 5.55 -0.76
N HIS A 180 -6.55 5.76 -0.79
CA HIS A 180 -5.95 6.74 -1.70
C HIS A 180 -6.19 6.38 -3.18
N TYR A 181 -5.98 5.11 -3.54
CA TYR A 181 -6.26 4.58 -4.87
C TYR A 181 -7.74 4.75 -5.23
N LEU A 182 -8.68 4.25 -4.40
CA LEU A 182 -10.11 4.33 -4.66
C LEU A 182 -10.62 5.77 -4.76
N LYS A 183 -10.09 6.67 -3.95
CA LYS A 183 -10.41 8.10 -4.04
C LYS A 183 -9.97 8.70 -5.38
N ARG A 184 -8.80 8.32 -5.87
CA ARG A 184 -8.29 8.79 -7.15
C ARG A 184 -9.09 8.26 -8.33
N GLU A 185 -9.55 7.01 -8.25
CA GLU A 185 -10.42 6.38 -9.27
C GLU A 185 -11.87 6.84 -9.20
N GLY A 186 -12.25 7.65 -8.21
CA GLY A 186 -13.64 8.06 -7.99
C GLY A 186 -14.56 6.91 -7.54
N ALA A 187 -13.96 5.83 -7.01
CA ALA A 187 -14.67 4.62 -6.59
C ALA A 187 -14.91 4.56 -5.08
N LEU A 188 -14.37 5.50 -4.31
CA LEU A 188 -14.59 5.57 -2.87
C LEU A 188 -16.00 6.08 -2.56
N GLY A 189 -16.75 5.31 -1.77
CA GLY A 189 -18.10 5.70 -1.37
C GLY A 189 -19.15 5.51 -2.47
N THR A 190 -18.91 4.68 -3.46
CA THR A 190 -19.90 4.27 -4.47
C THR A 190 -20.68 3.05 -3.99
N ARG A 191 -21.95 2.99 -4.39
CA ARG A 191 -22.75 1.77 -4.25
C ARG A 191 -22.25 0.74 -5.25
N GLU A 192 -22.08 -0.51 -4.80
CA GLU A 192 -21.65 -1.63 -5.61
C GLU A 192 -22.71 -2.73 -5.62
N ASP A 193 -23.02 -3.24 -6.81
CA ASP A 193 -23.88 -4.38 -7.04
C ASP A 193 -23.09 -5.50 -7.70
N ALA A 194 -23.11 -6.68 -7.10
CA ALA A 194 -22.46 -7.87 -7.63
C ALA A 194 -23.43 -9.06 -7.64
N ALA A 195 -23.42 -9.83 -8.71
CA ALA A 195 -24.13 -11.09 -8.83
C ALA A 195 -23.13 -12.24 -8.86
N VAL A 196 -23.31 -13.23 -8.00
CA VAL A 196 -22.50 -14.45 -7.95
C VAL A 196 -23.37 -15.61 -8.40
N ARG A 197 -22.95 -16.31 -9.44
CA ARG A 197 -23.60 -17.53 -9.94
C ARG A 197 -22.75 -18.74 -9.58
N ILE A 198 -23.39 -19.70 -8.91
CA ILE A 198 -22.78 -20.97 -8.52
C ILE A 198 -23.86 -22.06 -8.43
N GLY A 199 -23.59 -23.24 -8.96
CA GLY A 199 -24.51 -24.40 -8.89
C GLY A 199 -25.92 -24.10 -9.41
N GLY A 200 -26.06 -23.29 -10.47
CA GLY A 200 -27.35 -22.89 -11.03
C GLY A 200 -28.11 -21.81 -10.22
N GLN A 201 -27.57 -21.38 -9.10
CA GLN A 201 -28.13 -20.32 -8.26
C GLN A 201 -27.47 -18.98 -8.55
N THR A 202 -28.23 -17.88 -8.43
CA THR A 202 -27.70 -16.53 -8.51
C THR A 202 -27.97 -15.81 -7.18
N VAL A 203 -26.90 -15.37 -6.53
CA VAL A 203 -26.97 -14.58 -5.31
C VAL A 203 -26.54 -13.16 -5.62
N ARG A 204 -27.34 -12.16 -5.24
CA ARG A 204 -27.01 -10.75 -5.43
C ARG A 204 -26.53 -10.14 -4.10
N TYR A 205 -25.44 -9.40 -4.19
CA TYR A 205 -24.85 -8.63 -3.11
C TYR A 205 -24.89 -7.15 -3.42
N VAL A 206 -25.38 -6.36 -2.48
CA VAL A 206 -25.44 -4.90 -2.59
C VAL A 206 -24.63 -4.31 -1.45
N PHE A 207 -23.66 -3.47 -1.81
CA PHE A 207 -22.78 -2.77 -0.87
C PHE A 207 -23.12 -1.27 -0.91
N GLU A 208 -23.82 -0.81 0.10
CA GLU A 208 -24.07 0.62 0.28
C GLU A 208 -22.86 1.28 0.94
N PRO A 209 -22.44 2.47 0.50
CA PRO A 209 -21.19 3.09 0.94
C PRO A 209 -21.16 3.46 2.43
N ASP A 210 -22.30 3.67 3.02
CA ASP A 210 -22.50 4.08 4.42
C ASP A 210 -22.95 2.96 5.34
N LYS A 211 -23.08 1.72 4.81
CA LYS A 211 -23.60 0.58 5.57
C LYS A 211 -22.58 -0.55 5.66
N TYR A 212 -22.34 -0.97 6.90
CA TYR A 212 -21.56 -2.18 7.14
C TYR A 212 -22.40 -3.42 6.83
N THR A 213 -21.94 -4.24 5.88
CA THR A 213 -22.66 -5.45 5.42
C THR A 213 -22.52 -6.65 6.35
N GLY A 214 -21.48 -6.69 7.19
CA GLY A 214 -21.21 -7.82 8.09
C GLY A 214 -21.08 -9.14 7.32
N LYS A 215 -21.73 -10.20 7.85
CA LYS A 215 -21.76 -11.53 7.22
C LYS A 215 -22.75 -11.66 6.06
N LYS A 216 -23.49 -10.63 5.72
CA LYS A 216 -24.50 -10.65 4.64
C LYS A 216 -23.86 -10.78 3.24
N ASN A 217 -22.55 -10.68 3.16
CA ASN A 217 -21.77 -10.83 1.94
C ASN A 217 -21.12 -12.22 1.79
N GLN A 218 -21.66 -13.23 2.48
CA GLN A 218 -21.18 -14.61 2.40
C GLN A 218 -22.31 -15.55 1.99
N THR A 219 -21.95 -16.51 1.14
CA THR A 219 -22.78 -17.69 0.84
C THR A 219 -22.00 -18.92 1.26
N VAL A 220 -22.63 -19.78 2.06
CA VAL A 220 -22.07 -21.06 2.49
C VAL A 220 -22.92 -22.18 1.92
N ILE A 221 -22.30 -23.11 1.21
CA ILE A 221 -22.94 -24.29 0.64
C ILE A 221 -22.42 -25.50 1.42
N ALA A 222 -23.32 -26.26 2.03
CA ALA A 222 -22.96 -27.48 2.78
C ALA A 222 -22.39 -28.55 1.84
N GLY A 223 -21.42 -29.32 2.33
CA GLY A 223 -20.65 -30.27 1.50
C GLY A 223 -21.52 -31.27 0.77
N GLU A 224 -22.59 -31.76 1.41
CA GLU A 224 -23.56 -32.69 0.81
C GLU A 224 -24.37 -32.11 -0.37
N LYS A 225 -24.37 -30.80 -0.52
CA LYS A 225 -25.06 -30.07 -1.61
C LYS A 225 -24.12 -29.69 -2.76
N ILE A 226 -22.84 -30.02 -2.66
CA ILE A 226 -21.85 -29.66 -3.66
C ILE A 226 -21.78 -30.77 -4.72
N GLY A 227 -22.08 -30.41 -5.96
CA GLY A 227 -21.97 -31.26 -7.14
C GLY A 227 -21.07 -30.65 -8.21
N PRO A 228 -20.88 -31.32 -9.36
CA PRO A 228 -20.04 -30.83 -10.46
C PRO A 228 -20.43 -29.42 -10.96
N GLU A 229 -21.71 -29.06 -10.86
CA GLU A 229 -22.22 -27.75 -11.24
C GLU A 229 -21.69 -26.60 -10.41
N HIS A 230 -21.08 -26.89 -9.25
CA HIS A 230 -20.44 -25.91 -8.38
C HIS A 230 -18.95 -25.66 -8.72
N ALA A 231 -18.40 -26.38 -9.70
CA ALA A 231 -17.00 -26.22 -10.11
C ALA A 231 -16.72 -24.86 -10.76
N THR A 232 -17.75 -24.17 -11.25
CA THR A 232 -17.63 -22.84 -11.86
C THR A 232 -18.36 -21.81 -11.02
N ILE A 233 -17.64 -20.75 -10.66
CA ILE A 233 -18.19 -19.58 -9.98
C ILE A 233 -18.03 -18.39 -10.90
N THR A 234 -19.13 -17.73 -11.23
CA THR A 234 -19.12 -16.52 -12.04
C THR A 234 -19.50 -15.33 -11.18
N VAL A 235 -18.67 -14.30 -11.21
CA VAL A 235 -18.93 -13.03 -10.53
C VAL A 235 -19.14 -11.96 -11.59
N GLU A 236 -20.33 -11.36 -11.60
CA GLU A 236 -20.68 -10.25 -12.49
C GLU A 236 -20.88 -8.98 -11.67
N LYS A 237 -20.35 -7.88 -12.17
CA LYS A 237 -20.46 -6.56 -11.53
C LYS A 237 -20.85 -5.53 -12.59
N GLU A 238 -21.90 -4.77 -12.32
CA GLU A 238 -22.40 -3.73 -13.23
C GLU A 238 -21.95 -2.31 -12.82
N SER A 239 -21.58 -2.14 -11.56
CA SER A 239 -21.13 -0.86 -10.98
C SER A 239 -19.68 -0.53 -11.35
N LYS A 240 -19.30 0.75 -11.25
CA LYS A 240 -17.95 1.23 -11.64
C LYS A 240 -16.87 1.05 -10.57
N GLY A 241 -17.23 0.77 -9.31
CA GLY A 241 -16.30 0.65 -8.21
C GLY A 241 -15.55 -0.68 -8.20
N PHE A 242 -15.10 -1.11 -7.05
CA PHE A 242 -14.23 -2.27 -6.88
C PHE A 242 -14.89 -3.31 -5.96
N VAL A 243 -14.98 -4.56 -6.40
CA VAL A 243 -15.46 -5.69 -5.59
C VAL A 243 -14.40 -6.77 -5.60
N PHE A 244 -14.04 -7.26 -4.44
CA PHE A 244 -13.20 -8.44 -4.26
C PHE A 244 -14.07 -9.64 -3.88
N ALA A 245 -13.91 -10.74 -4.61
CA ALA A 245 -14.57 -12.00 -4.31
C ALA A 245 -13.51 -13.09 -4.08
N SER A 246 -13.78 -13.95 -3.09
CA SER A 246 -12.96 -15.13 -2.83
C SER A 246 -13.87 -16.34 -2.60
N ALA A 247 -13.44 -17.49 -3.06
CA ALA A 247 -14.09 -18.76 -2.77
C ALA A 247 -13.10 -19.65 -2.00
N THR A 248 -13.58 -20.28 -0.94
CA THR A 248 -12.80 -21.21 -0.14
C THR A 248 -13.49 -22.57 -0.15
N TRP A 249 -12.78 -23.59 -0.54
CA TRP A 249 -13.23 -24.95 -0.54
C TRP A 249 -12.66 -25.70 0.67
N HIS A 250 -13.53 -26.17 1.54
CA HIS A 250 -13.16 -27.02 2.67
C HIS A 250 -13.47 -28.47 2.32
N PHE A 251 -12.47 -29.31 2.33
CA PHE A 251 -12.63 -30.75 2.09
C PHE A 251 -11.75 -31.55 3.06
N SER A 252 -12.14 -32.78 3.29
CA SER A 252 -11.33 -33.77 3.99
C SER A 252 -10.88 -34.84 3.03
N THR A 253 -9.67 -35.37 3.21
CA THR A 253 -9.12 -36.48 2.44
C THR A 253 -8.48 -37.51 3.38
N GLU A 254 -8.63 -38.78 3.06
CA GLU A 254 -7.98 -39.86 3.80
C GLU A 254 -6.48 -39.96 3.50
N LYS A 255 -6.05 -39.41 2.35
CA LYS A 255 -4.64 -39.39 1.96
C LYS A 255 -4.26 -37.95 1.59
N LEU A 256 -3.11 -37.50 2.11
CA LEU A 256 -2.51 -36.25 1.63
C LEU A 256 -2.06 -36.46 0.18
N PRO A 257 -2.21 -35.46 -0.71
CA PRO A 257 -1.57 -35.50 -2.02
C PRO A 257 -0.06 -35.70 -1.84
N GLU A 258 0.54 -36.62 -2.56
CA GLU A 258 2.00 -36.70 -2.67
C GLU A 258 2.47 -35.44 -3.42
N GLU A 259 3.48 -34.73 -2.84
CA GLU A 259 4.09 -33.55 -3.44
C GLU A 259 4.91 -33.90 -4.69
#